data_ba2b13f22ba6f2ee6638bcd7b12bbb9f
#
_entry.id   ba2b13f22ba6f2ee6638bcd7b12bbb9f
#
_cell.length_a   1.000
_cell.length_b   1.000
_cell.length_c   1.000
_cell.angle_alpha   90.00
_cell.angle_beta   90.00
_cell.angle_gamma   90.00
#
_symmetry.space_group_name_H-M   'P 1'
#
loop_
_entity.id
_entity.type
_entity.pdbx_description
1 polymer ?
#
loop_
_entity_poly.entity_id
_entity_poly.type
_entity_poly.pdbx_seq_one_letter_code
_entity_poly.pdbx_strand_id
1 'polypeptide(L)'
;IDLEFVAVTHLHSGHVGGLETLLDDGDITIGKIYLKPFIGTNLAQWDKCVHDGDALYQSLNKKAQSMNIPVIDCVPDEPFALGNWALRFFNTEPDSYHKNICENDNSFALLAEQGCRRILLAGDMINDTGDLVRLANAVGRVDALKVPCHGERAVPQEALDKLRPDTLIITNRLAEISDDVLVGIMSAFGRRAYSTSDSGGIALT
;
A
#
# COMPACT_ATOMS: atom_id res chain seq x y z
N ILE A 1 1.37 17.98 -15.36
CA ILE A 1 0.51 16.87 -14.89
C ILE A 1 -0.06 17.28 -13.54
N ASP A 2 -1.41 17.22 -13.40
CA ASP A 2 -2.07 17.55 -12.16
C ASP A 2 -2.47 16.26 -11.44
N LEU A 3 -1.97 16.07 -10.23
CA LEU A 3 -2.32 14.97 -9.34
C LEU A 3 -3.21 15.53 -8.21
N GLU A 4 -4.45 15.01 -8.10
CA GLU A 4 -5.36 15.39 -7.01
C GLU A 4 -4.76 15.07 -5.66
N PHE A 5 -4.07 13.94 -5.57
CA PHE A 5 -3.31 13.56 -4.38
C PHE A 5 -2.22 12.53 -4.69
N VAL A 6 -1.27 12.43 -3.79
CA VAL A 6 -0.33 11.32 -3.66
C VAL A 6 -0.63 10.60 -2.34
N ALA A 7 -0.68 9.28 -2.38
CA ALA A 7 -0.91 8.47 -1.19
C ALA A 7 0.32 7.59 -0.93
N VAL A 8 0.99 7.82 0.20
CA VAL A 8 2.17 7.05 0.63
C VAL A 8 1.71 6.03 1.66
N THR A 9 1.73 4.76 1.28
CA THR A 9 1.18 3.68 2.13
C THR A 9 1.91 3.55 3.46
N HIS A 10 3.25 3.67 3.46
CA HIS A 10 4.12 3.56 4.64
C HIS A 10 5.51 4.17 4.34
N LEU A 11 6.36 4.28 5.37
CA LEU A 11 7.59 5.07 5.33
C LEU A 11 8.88 4.27 5.05
N HIS A 12 8.79 3.15 4.34
CA HIS A 12 10.01 2.54 3.80
C HIS A 12 10.53 3.32 2.59
N SER A 13 11.84 3.48 2.50
CA SER A 13 12.50 4.27 1.46
C SER A 13 12.14 3.86 0.03
N GLY A 14 11.88 2.56 -0.21
CA GLY A 14 11.42 2.03 -1.50
C GLY A 14 10.05 2.55 -1.94
N HIS A 15 9.22 3.01 -1.00
CA HIS A 15 7.87 3.53 -1.27
C HIS A 15 7.79 5.04 -1.25
N VAL A 16 8.59 5.69 -0.43
CA VAL A 16 8.52 7.13 -0.21
C VAL A 16 9.65 7.91 -0.86
N GLY A 17 10.81 7.27 -1.11
CA GLY A 17 12.02 7.95 -1.56
C GLY A 17 11.90 8.70 -2.89
N GLY A 18 11.03 8.22 -3.79
CA GLY A 18 10.75 8.90 -5.06
C GLY A 18 9.89 10.17 -4.95
N LEU A 19 9.20 10.37 -3.82
CA LEU A 19 8.28 11.50 -3.66
C LEU A 19 9.02 12.84 -3.62
N GLU A 20 10.21 12.91 -3.06
CA GLU A 20 11.02 14.15 -3.08
C GLU A 20 11.36 14.57 -4.51
N THR A 21 11.71 13.60 -5.37
CA THR A 21 11.97 13.88 -6.80
C THR A 21 10.69 14.32 -7.51
N LEU A 22 9.57 13.70 -7.20
CA LEU A 22 8.26 14.09 -7.75
C LEU A 22 7.88 15.52 -7.35
N LEU A 23 8.18 15.91 -6.12
CA LEU A 23 7.95 17.28 -5.62
C LEU A 23 8.86 18.32 -6.31
N ASP A 24 10.05 17.93 -6.76
CA ASP A 24 10.97 18.82 -7.49
C ASP A 24 10.64 18.96 -8.98
N ASP A 25 9.77 18.11 -9.51
CA ASP A 25 9.40 18.16 -10.92
C ASP A 25 8.42 19.31 -11.18
N GLY A 26 8.91 20.35 -11.86
CA GLY A 26 8.13 21.55 -12.15
C GLY A 26 6.94 21.32 -13.11
N ASP A 27 6.88 20.16 -13.76
CA ASP A 27 5.78 19.79 -14.67
C ASP A 27 4.65 19.03 -13.95
N ILE A 28 4.81 18.78 -12.63
CA ILE A 28 3.84 18.04 -11.81
C ILE A 28 3.31 18.94 -10.69
N THR A 29 1.98 19.03 -10.62
CA THR A 29 1.28 19.71 -9.53
C THR A 29 0.64 18.66 -8.61
N ILE A 30 0.84 18.77 -7.30
CA ILE A 30 0.26 17.86 -6.32
C ILE A 30 -0.71 18.63 -5.44
N GLY A 31 -1.98 18.23 -5.42
CA GLY A 31 -3.02 18.87 -4.62
C GLY A 31 -2.86 18.62 -3.12
N LYS A 32 -2.52 17.40 -2.72
CA LYS A 32 -2.24 17.02 -1.32
C LYS A 32 -1.50 15.69 -1.24
N ILE A 33 -0.94 15.41 -0.06
CA ILE A 33 -0.26 14.13 0.22
C ILE A 33 -0.96 13.48 1.41
N TYR A 34 -1.40 12.23 1.25
CA TYR A 34 -1.81 11.37 2.36
C TYR A 34 -0.60 10.61 2.88
N LEU A 35 -0.27 10.81 4.15
CA LEU A 35 0.91 10.22 4.78
C LEU A 35 0.64 10.07 6.27
N LYS A 36 0.56 8.84 6.77
CA LYS A 36 0.40 8.61 8.21
C LYS A 36 1.63 9.10 8.99
N PRO A 37 1.45 9.57 10.25
CA PRO A 37 2.57 9.97 11.08
C PRO A 37 3.48 8.78 11.38
N PHE A 38 4.79 9.04 11.46
CA PHE A 38 5.76 8.03 11.87
C PHE A 38 5.71 7.80 13.39
N ILE A 39 5.53 6.54 13.81
CA ILE A 39 5.52 6.14 15.22
C ILE A 39 6.67 5.17 15.50
N GLY A 40 7.89 5.67 15.45
CA GLY A 40 9.11 4.86 15.62
C GLY A 40 9.23 4.13 16.96
N THR A 41 8.46 4.53 18.00
CA THR A 41 8.46 3.84 19.29
C THR A 41 7.88 2.44 19.23
N ASN A 42 7.03 2.16 18.26
CA ASN A 42 6.38 0.86 18.09
C ASN A 42 7.17 -0.09 17.19
N LEU A 43 8.09 0.44 16.39
CA LEU A 43 8.85 -0.38 15.44
C LEU A 43 9.87 -1.29 16.13
N ALA A 44 10.05 -2.46 15.54
CA ALA A 44 11.11 -3.38 15.90
C ALA A 44 12.49 -2.73 15.68
N GLN A 45 13.47 -3.11 16.52
CA GLN A 45 14.81 -2.51 16.44
C GLN A 45 15.49 -2.77 15.10
N TRP A 46 15.28 -3.94 14.50
CA TRP A 46 15.84 -4.28 13.19
C TRP A 46 15.30 -3.38 12.08
N ASP A 47 14.01 -3.03 12.12
CA ASP A 47 13.37 -2.15 11.16
C ASP A 47 13.92 -0.72 11.26
N LYS A 48 14.06 -0.21 12.48
CA LYS A 48 14.69 1.11 12.74
C LYS A 48 16.13 1.21 12.24
N CYS A 49 16.87 0.11 12.27
CA CYS A 49 18.26 0.09 11.82
C CYS A 49 18.40 0.10 10.29
N VAL A 50 17.38 -0.38 9.58
CA VAL A 50 17.40 -0.49 8.12
C VAL A 50 16.75 0.73 7.46
N HIS A 51 15.71 1.27 8.12
CA HIS A 51 14.89 2.35 7.57
C HIS A 51 14.87 3.57 8.51
N ASP A 52 15.23 4.74 8.00
CA ASP A 52 15.15 6.01 8.72
C ASP A 52 13.82 6.71 8.41
N GLY A 53 12.72 6.10 8.89
CA GLY A 53 11.37 6.60 8.65
C GLY A 53 11.11 7.97 9.27
N ASP A 54 11.75 8.30 10.41
CA ASP A 54 11.60 9.62 11.04
C ASP A 54 12.24 10.72 10.18
N ALA A 55 13.46 10.54 9.72
CA ALA A 55 14.13 11.51 8.85
C ALA A 55 13.36 11.70 7.53
N LEU A 56 12.89 10.61 6.94
CA LEU A 56 12.05 10.66 5.73
C LEU A 56 10.75 11.43 5.97
N TYR A 57 10.04 11.13 7.05
CA TYR A 57 8.80 11.83 7.41
C TYR A 57 9.02 13.32 7.61
N GLN A 58 10.06 13.71 8.36
CA GLN A 58 10.38 15.11 8.63
C GLN A 58 10.81 15.86 7.35
N SER A 59 11.64 15.23 6.51
CA SER A 59 12.09 15.81 5.24
C SER A 59 10.93 16.09 4.31
N LEU A 60 10.04 15.13 4.12
CA LEU A 60 8.87 15.25 3.26
C LEU A 60 7.90 16.32 3.75
N ASN A 61 7.59 16.35 5.05
CA ASN A 61 6.72 17.38 5.62
C ASN A 61 7.31 18.79 5.41
N LYS A 62 8.59 18.97 5.68
CA LYS A 62 9.26 20.26 5.48
C LYS A 62 9.21 20.68 4.02
N LYS A 63 9.48 19.77 3.10
CA LYS A 63 9.47 20.04 1.66
C LYS A 63 8.06 20.39 1.17
N ALA A 64 7.05 19.58 1.51
CA ALA A 64 5.66 19.85 1.15
C ALA A 64 5.19 21.20 1.69
N GLN A 65 5.51 21.54 2.94
CA GLN A 65 5.20 22.84 3.53
C GLN A 65 5.84 23.99 2.75
N SER A 66 7.10 23.85 2.34
CA SER A 66 7.78 24.90 1.55
C SER A 66 7.12 25.15 0.20
N MET A 67 6.40 24.18 -0.33
CA MET A 67 5.64 24.24 -1.57
C MET A 67 4.15 24.53 -1.39
N ASN A 68 3.69 24.76 -0.15
CA ASN A 68 2.28 24.93 0.22
C ASN A 68 1.40 23.72 -0.15
N ILE A 69 1.96 22.51 -0.15
CA ILE A 69 1.22 21.26 -0.39
C ILE A 69 0.77 20.70 0.97
N PRO A 70 -0.55 20.51 1.17
CA PRO A 70 -1.06 19.92 2.41
C PRO A 70 -0.61 18.47 2.58
N VAL A 71 -0.06 18.14 3.74
CA VAL A 71 0.15 16.76 4.18
C VAL A 71 -0.98 16.39 5.14
N ILE A 72 -1.73 15.37 4.79
CA ILE A 72 -2.88 14.87 5.55
C ILE A 72 -2.42 13.63 6.32
N ASP A 73 -2.13 13.81 7.58
CA ASP A 73 -1.66 12.77 8.51
C ASP A 73 -2.82 11.95 9.12
N CYS A 74 -3.98 12.56 9.26
CA CYS A 74 -5.23 11.87 9.60
C CYS A 74 -5.90 11.39 8.30
N VAL A 75 -5.45 10.25 7.77
CA VAL A 75 -5.97 9.70 6.51
C VAL A 75 -7.43 9.28 6.70
N PRO A 76 -8.37 9.81 5.90
CA PRO A 76 -9.79 9.51 6.09
C PRO A 76 -10.11 8.05 5.72
N ASP A 77 -11.00 7.41 6.47
CA ASP A 77 -11.54 6.08 6.19
C ASP A 77 -12.90 6.10 5.48
N GLU A 78 -13.50 7.29 5.35
CA GLU A 78 -14.74 7.48 4.61
C GLU A 78 -14.51 7.42 3.09
N PRO A 79 -15.46 6.84 2.33
CA PRO A 79 -15.37 6.82 0.88
C PRO A 79 -15.42 8.22 0.27
N PHE A 80 -14.62 8.45 -0.76
CA PHE A 80 -14.63 9.68 -1.54
C PHE A 80 -14.56 9.40 -3.04
N ALA A 81 -15.00 10.38 -3.86
CA ALA A 81 -15.00 10.23 -5.30
C ALA A 81 -13.73 10.81 -5.95
N LEU A 82 -13.22 10.11 -6.96
CA LEU A 82 -12.21 10.60 -7.89
C LEU A 82 -12.70 10.31 -9.32
N GLY A 83 -13.22 11.30 -10.00
CA GLY A 83 -13.91 11.09 -11.26
C GLY A 83 -15.09 10.11 -11.10
N ASN A 84 -15.05 9.01 -11.85
CA ASN A 84 -16.07 7.95 -11.79
C ASN A 84 -15.73 6.82 -10.81
N TRP A 85 -14.66 6.95 -10.04
CA TRP A 85 -14.22 5.99 -9.04
C TRP A 85 -14.67 6.41 -7.65
N ALA A 86 -15.15 5.45 -6.86
CA ALA A 86 -15.26 5.59 -5.43
C ALA A 86 -13.98 4.98 -4.81
N LEU A 87 -13.31 5.76 -3.97
CA LEU A 87 -12.07 5.39 -3.31
C LEU A 87 -12.31 5.31 -1.80
N ARG A 88 -11.72 4.32 -1.14
CA ARG A 88 -11.74 4.21 0.31
C ARG A 88 -10.41 3.71 0.83
N PHE A 89 -9.88 4.39 1.84
CA PHE A 89 -8.71 3.94 2.58
C PHE A 89 -9.09 3.00 3.73
N PHE A 90 -8.21 2.08 4.06
CA PHE A 90 -8.31 1.17 5.19
C PHE A 90 -7.01 1.15 5.96
N ASN A 91 -7.04 0.79 7.23
CA ASN A 91 -5.90 0.84 8.15
C ASN A 91 -5.30 2.24 8.23
N THR A 92 -6.17 3.24 8.36
CA THR A 92 -5.81 4.66 8.28
C THR A 92 -5.21 5.20 9.57
N GLU A 93 -5.54 4.59 10.70
CA GLU A 93 -4.98 4.94 11.99
C GLU A 93 -3.53 4.46 12.11
N PRO A 94 -2.62 5.26 12.69
CA PRO A 94 -1.30 4.78 13.05
C PRO A 94 -1.41 3.63 14.05
N ASP A 95 -0.62 2.57 13.88
CA ASP A 95 -0.61 1.45 14.82
C ASP A 95 0.04 1.84 16.14
N SER A 96 -0.79 2.31 17.09
CA SER A 96 -0.37 2.66 18.44
C SER A 96 -0.48 1.51 19.44
N TYR A 97 -1.12 0.41 19.06
CA TYR A 97 -1.44 -0.70 19.96
C TYR A 97 -0.39 -1.81 19.97
N HIS A 98 0.21 -2.08 18.84
CA HIS A 98 1.20 -3.13 18.68
C HIS A 98 2.62 -2.59 18.92
N LYS A 99 3.50 -3.48 19.40
CA LYS A 99 4.93 -3.22 19.59
C LYS A 99 5.74 -4.25 18.86
N ASN A 100 6.98 -3.90 18.51
CA ASN A 100 7.86 -4.73 17.70
C ASN A 100 7.30 -5.04 16.31
N ILE A 101 6.51 -4.12 15.76
CA ILE A 101 6.01 -4.22 14.40
C ILE A 101 7.05 -3.79 13.37
N CYS A 102 6.84 -4.21 12.14
CA CYS A 102 7.50 -3.65 10.97
C CYS A 102 6.70 -2.47 10.44
N GLU A 103 7.34 -1.48 9.84
CA GLU A 103 6.65 -0.35 9.20
C GLU A 103 5.68 -0.82 8.08
N ASN A 104 5.90 -2.00 7.52
CA ASN A 104 4.94 -2.64 6.60
C ASN A 104 3.54 -2.81 7.21
N ASP A 105 3.43 -3.16 8.51
CA ASP A 105 2.14 -3.28 9.22
C ASP A 105 1.42 -1.93 9.31
N ASN A 106 2.17 -0.83 9.28
CA ASN A 106 1.62 0.52 9.26
C ASN A 106 1.06 0.93 7.88
N SER A 107 1.19 0.10 6.85
CA SER A 107 0.63 0.39 5.53
C SER A 107 -0.87 0.64 5.60
N PHE A 108 -1.35 1.71 4.97
CA PHE A 108 -2.76 1.78 4.64
C PHE A 108 -3.03 1.17 3.26
N ALA A 109 -4.23 0.65 3.08
CA ALA A 109 -4.70 0.09 1.82
C ALA A 109 -5.70 1.02 1.15
N LEU A 110 -5.79 0.94 -0.18
CA LEU A 110 -6.77 1.67 -0.98
C LEU A 110 -7.65 0.68 -1.75
N LEU A 111 -8.96 0.76 -1.53
CA LEU A 111 -9.96 0.13 -2.36
C LEU A 111 -10.45 1.16 -3.39
N ALA A 112 -10.41 0.79 -4.67
CA ALA A 112 -10.97 1.56 -5.77
C ALA A 112 -12.14 0.79 -6.40
N GLU A 113 -13.31 1.44 -6.50
CA GLU A 113 -14.54 0.84 -7.01
C GLU A 113 -15.11 1.66 -8.17
N GLN A 114 -15.48 0.98 -9.25
CA GLN A 114 -16.20 1.59 -10.38
C GLN A 114 -17.23 0.61 -10.94
N GLY A 115 -18.48 0.91 -10.77
CA GLY A 115 -19.56 -0.01 -11.11
C GLY A 115 -19.47 -1.30 -10.31
N CYS A 116 -19.25 -2.43 -10.99
CA CYS A 116 -19.05 -3.73 -10.32
C CYS A 116 -17.58 -4.11 -10.15
N ARG A 117 -16.64 -3.26 -10.56
CA ARG A 117 -15.20 -3.53 -10.48
C ARG A 117 -14.64 -3.04 -9.16
N ARG A 118 -13.84 -3.89 -8.52
CA ARG A 118 -13.24 -3.65 -7.22
C ARG A 118 -11.75 -4.01 -7.25
N ILE A 119 -10.90 -3.04 -7.00
CA ILE A 119 -9.44 -3.18 -7.03
C ILE A 119 -8.89 -2.81 -5.66
N LEU A 120 -8.13 -3.70 -5.05
CA LEU A 120 -7.48 -3.47 -3.76
C LEU A 120 -5.98 -3.32 -3.93
N LEU A 121 -5.46 -2.18 -3.50
CA LEU A 121 -4.04 -1.89 -3.37
C LEU A 121 -3.68 -1.98 -1.89
N ALA A 122 -3.04 -3.08 -1.48
CA ALA A 122 -2.85 -3.41 -0.06
C ALA A 122 -1.52 -2.87 0.54
N GLY A 123 -0.79 -2.03 -0.20
CA GLY A 123 0.53 -1.58 0.24
C GLY A 123 1.47 -2.77 0.48
N ASP A 124 2.21 -2.72 1.58
CA ASP A 124 3.05 -3.82 2.03
C ASP A 124 2.56 -4.47 3.31
N MET A 125 1.27 -4.28 3.61
CA MET A 125 0.63 -4.84 4.80
C MET A 125 0.93 -6.33 4.95
N ILE A 126 1.51 -6.70 6.06
CA ILE A 126 1.74 -8.09 6.46
C ILE A 126 0.72 -8.53 7.50
N ASN A 127 0.77 -9.78 7.95
CA ASN A 127 -0.25 -10.30 8.86
C ASN A 127 0.29 -10.66 10.24
N ASP A 128 1.44 -10.12 10.63
CA ASP A 128 2.06 -10.46 11.93
C ASP A 128 1.16 -10.05 13.11
N THR A 129 0.34 -9.03 12.93
CA THR A 129 -0.66 -8.54 13.90
C THR A 129 -2.11 -8.80 13.49
N GLY A 130 -2.34 -9.55 12.40
CA GLY A 130 -3.67 -9.89 11.89
C GLY A 130 -4.31 -8.81 11.02
N ASP A 131 -3.55 -7.79 10.61
CA ASP A 131 -4.07 -6.63 9.86
C ASP A 131 -4.61 -7.03 8.49
N LEU A 132 -3.91 -7.92 7.79
CA LEU A 132 -4.33 -8.36 6.46
C LEU A 132 -5.64 -9.15 6.50
N VAL A 133 -5.86 -9.97 7.54
CA VAL A 133 -7.13 -10.68 7.74
C VAL A 133 -8.24 -9.69 8.11
N ARG A 134 -7.97 -8.69 8.95
CA ARG A 134 -8.94 -7.62 9.26
C ARG A 134 -9.32 -6.84 8.02
N LEU A 135 -8.33 -6.44 7.19
CA LEU A 135 -8.56 -5.78 5.91
C LEU A 135 -9.46 -6.63 5.01
N ALA A 136 -9.13 -7.91 4.83
CA ALA A 136 -9.88 -8.81 3.98
C ALA A 136 -11.36 -8.97 4.45
N ASN A 137 -11.58 -9.05 5.76
CA ASN A 137 -12.93 -9.10 6.33
C ASN A 137 -13.72 -7.80 6.10
N ALA A 138 -13.06 -6.64 6.18
CA ALA A 138 -13.70 -5.34 5.98
C ALA A 138 -14.01 -5.07 4.49
N VAL A 139 -13.12 -5.50 3.59
CA VAL A 139 -13.23 -5.25 2.15
C VAL A 139 -14.16 -6.28 1.47
N GLY A 140 -14.02 -7.56 1.80
CA GLY A 140 -14.71 -8.65 1.09
C GLY A 140 -14.13 -8.88 -0.31
N ARG A 141 -14.91 -9.50 -1.23
CA ARG A 141 -14.44 -9.88 -2.57
C ARG A 141 -13.96 -8.68 -3.39
N VAL A 142 -12.85 -8.89 -4.12
CA VAL A 142 -12.30 -7.93 -5.10
C VAL A 142 -12.03 -8.63 -6.44
N ASP A 143 -11.96 -7.87 -7.53
CA ASP A 143 -11.61 -8.41 -8.85
C ASP A 143 -10.10 -8.45 -9.06
N ALA A 144 -9.39 -7.44 -8.54
CA ALA A 144 -7.93 -7.40 -8.60
C ALA A 144 -7.34 -7.05 -7.23
N LEU A 145 -6.22 -7.70 -6.91
CA LEU A 145 -5.42 -7.45 -5.70
C LEU A 145 -3.97 -7.17 -6.10
N LYS A 146 -3.46 -5.98 -5.75
CA LYS A 146 -2.00 -5.81 -5.63
C LYS A 146 -1.57 -6.61 -4.41
N VAL A 147 -0.81 -7.69 -4.67
CA VAL A 147 -0.32 -8.57 -3.61
C VAL A 147 0.51 -7.76 -2.62
N PRO A 148 0.20 -7.81 -1.31
CA PRO A 148 0.94 -7.05 -0.32
C PRO A 148 2.40 -7.47 -0.26
N CYS A 149 3.26 -6.57 0.25
CA CYS A 149 4.69 -6.80 0.43
C CYS A 149 5.36 -7.43 -0.82
N HIS A 150 4.99 -6.95 -2.02
CA HIS A 150 5.55 -7.40 -3.31
C HIS A 150 5.48 -8.92 -3.57
N GLY A 151 4.70 -9.67 -2.78
CA GLY A 151 4.68 -11.13 -2.81
C GLY A 151 5.81 -11.81 -2.04
N GLU A 152 6.62 -11.07 -1.29
CA GLU A 152 7.72 -11.62 -0.48
C GLU A 152 7.24 -12.33 0.80
N ARG A 153 6.00 -12.07 1.20
CA ARG A 153 5.35 -12.67 2.36
C ARG A 153 4.08 -13.41 1.96
N ALA A 154 3.83 -14.53 2.63
CA ALA A 154 2.62 -15.31 2.41
C ALA A 154 1.37 -14.50 2.77
N VAL A 155 0.38 -14.52 1.91
CA VAL A 155 -0.96 -14.01 2.22
C VAL A 155 -1.73 -15.12 2.95
N PRO A 156 -2.28 -14.88 4.15
CA PRO A 156 -3.04 -15.88 4.87
C PRO A 156 -4.20 -16.43 4.03
N GLN A 157 -4.42 -17.74 4.08
CA GLN A 157 -5.51 -18.39 3.35
C GLN A 157 -6.87 -17.78 3.70
N GLU A 158 -7.10 -17.45 4.98
CA GLU A 158 -8.31 -16.77 5.42
C GLU A 158 -8.54 -15.44 4.71
N ALA A 159 -7.49 -14.62 4.52
CA ALA A 159 -7.59 -13.37 3.79
C ALA A 159 -7.91 -13.62 2.31
N LEU A 160 -7.23 -14.59 1.68
CA LEU A 160 -7.49 -14.97 0.30
C LEU A 160 -8.92 -15.50 0.11
N ASP A 161 -9.44 -16.29 1.05
CA ASP A 161 -10.81 -16.82 1.00
C ASP A 161 -11.88 -15.72 1.08
N LYS A 162 -11.57 -14.60 1.71
CA LYS A 162 -12.45 -13.43 1.80
C LYS A 162 -12.34 -12.54 0.56
N LEU A 163 -11.11 -12.21 0.16
CA LEU A 163 -10.86 -11.31 -0.97
C LEU A 163 -11.20 -11.94 -2.31
N ARG A 164 -10.93 -13.24 -2.49
CA ARG A 164 -11.21 -14.01 -3.72
C ARG A 164 -10.87 -13.26 -5.01
N PRO A 165 -9.69 -12.69 -5.16
CA PRO A 165 -9.33 -11.89 -6.32
C PRO A 165 -9.32 -12.74 -7.59
N ASP A 166 -9.80 -12.20 -8.71
CA ASP A 166 -9.71 -12.84 -10.02
C ASP A 166 -8.35 -12.59 -10.68
N THR A 167 -7.70 -11.50 -10.31
CA THR A 167 -6.39 -11.11 -10.82
C THR A 167 -5.47 -10.71 -9.66
N LEU A 168 -4.24 -11.21 -9.70
CA LEU A 168 -3.18 -10.85 -8.76
C LEU A 168 -2.13 -10.01 -9.48
N ILE A 169 -1.75 -8.89 -8.91
CA ILE A 169 -0.68 -8.01 -9.38
C ILE A 169 0.46 -8.08 -8.39
N ILE A 170 1.61 -8.54 -8.86
CA ILE A 170 2.83 -8.70 -8.09
C ILE A 170 3.83 -7.66 -8.56
N THR A 171 4.28 -6.80 -7.65
CA THR A 171 5.22 -5.71 -7.94
C THR A 171 6.66 -6.13 -7.68
N ASN A 172 7.02 -7.32 -8.16
CA ASN A 172 8.34 -7.94 -8.04
C ASN A 172 8.57 -8.86 -9.26
N ARG A 173 9.77 -9.42 -9.42
CA ARG A 173 10.03 -10.51 -10.36
C ARG A 173 9.51 -11.81 -9.78
N LEU A 174 8.82 -12.61 -10.58
CA LEU A 174 8.32 -13.91 -10.14
C LEU A 174 9.46 -14.84 -9.68
N ALA A 175 10.62 -14.76 -10.31
CA ALA A 175 11.81 -15.56 -9.95
C ALA A 175 12.41 -15.19 -8.56
N GLU A 176 12.05 -14.06 -8.00
CA GLU A 176 12.52 -13.61 -6.67
C GLU A 176 11.56 -13.98 -5.54
N ILE A 177 10.38 -14.49 -5.88
CA ILE A 177 9.38 -14.94 -4.91
C ILE A 177 9.64 -16.40 -4.59
N SER A 178 9.63 -16.78 -3.32
CA SER A 178 9.80 -18.19 -2.96
C SER A 178 8.66 -19.04 -3.52
N ASP A 179 8.99 -20.26 -3.95
CA ASP A 179 8.02 -21.19 -4.53
C ASP A 179 6.82 -21.43 -3.61
N ASP A 180 7.03 -21.53 -2.30
CA ASP A 180 5.98 -21.75 -1.30
C ASP A 180 4.97 -20.59 -1.29
N VAL A 181 5.45 -19.34 -1.35
CA VAL A 181 4.59 -18.15 -1.39
C VAL A 181 3.85 -18.10 -2.71
N LEU A 182 4.56 -18.30 -3.83
CA LEU A 182 3.96 -18.25 -5.17
C LEU A 182 2.91 -19.35 -5.35
N VAL A 183 3.22 -20.58 -4.96
CA VAL A 183 2.27 -21.72 -4.99
C VAL A 183 1.08 -21.44 -4.08
N GLY A 184 1.29 -20.92 -2.89
CA GLY A 184 0.20 -20.54 -1.97
C GLY A 184 -0.74 -19.51 -2.58
N ILE A 185 -0.20 -18.46 -3.21
CA ILE A 185 -0.97 -17.41 -3.88
C ILE A 185 -1.71 -17.97 -5.11
N MET A 186 -1.05 -18.76 -5.95
CA MET A 186 -1.62 -19.24 -7.20
C MET A 186 -2.56 -20.44 -7.02
N SER A 187 -2.24 -21.38 -6.14
CA SER A 187 -3.04 -22.58 -5.92
C SER A 187 -4.39 -22.30 -5.25
N ALA A 188 -4.46 -21.27 -4.43
CA ALA A 188 -5.70 -20.90 -3.75
C ALA A 188 -6.83 -20.57 -4.72
N PHE A 189 -6.53 -20.15 -5.97
CA PHE A 189 -7.54 -19.60 -6.88
C PHE A 189 -7.45 -20.05 -8.34
N GLY A 190 -6.39 -20.73 -8.77
CA GLY A 190 -6.19 -21.10 -10.17
C GLY A 190 -6.21 -19.89 -11.12
N ARG A 191 -5.80 -18.71 -10.67
CA ARG A 191 -6.10 -17.43 -11.27
C ARG A 191 -4.89 -16.73 -11.85
N ARG A 192 -5.12 -15.63 -12.55
CA ARG A 192 -4.10 -14.90 -13.30
C ARG A 192 -3.22 -14.09 -12.35
N ALA A 193 -1.94 -14.38 -12.31
CA ALA A 193 -0.94 -13.58 -11.63
C ALA A 193 -0.05 -12.89 -12.67
N TYR A 194 0.14 -11.58 -12.50
CA TYR A 194 0.99 -10.77 -13.36
C TYR A 194 2.06 -10.08 -12.53
N SER A 195 3.30 -10.17 -12.98
CA SER A 195 4.42 -9.43 -12.41
C SER A 195 4.66 -8.16 -13.21
N THR A 196 4.77 -7.01 -12.53
CA THR A 196 5.09 -5.75 -13.20
C THR A 196 6.50 -5.73 -13.76
N SER A 197 7.45 -6.43 -13.11
CA SER A 197 8.84 -6.51 -13.57
C SER A 197 9.00 -7.43 -14.79
N ASP A 198 8.22 -8.52 -14.87
CA ASP A 198 8.33 -9.47 -15.97
C ASP A 198 7.40 -9.14 -17.15
N SER A 199 6.26 -8.48 -16.87
CA SER A 199 5.24 -8.16 -17.87
C SER A 199 5.27 -6.71 -18.34
N GLY A 200 6.00 -5.82 -17.65
CA GLY A 200 5.94 -4.38 -17.87
C GLY A 200 4.65 -3.77 -17.33
N GLY A 201 4.09 -2.78 -18.02
CA GLY A 201 2.84 -2.15 -17.60
C GLY A 201 1.65 -3.11 -17.65
N ILE A 202 0.82 -3.11 -16.59
CA ILE A 202 -0.41 -3.91 -16.51
C ILE A 202 -1.60 -2.96 -16.55
N ALA A 203 -2.45 -3.12 -17.56
CA ALA A 203 -3.71 -2.40 -17.67
C ALA A 203 -4.88 -3.34 -17.34
N LEU A 204 -5.75 -2.91 -16.43
CA LEU A 204 -7.01 -3.56 -16.10
C LEU A 204 -8.14 -2.87 -16.88
N THR A 205 -8.78 -3.58 -17.82
CA THR A 205 -9.83 -3.07 -18.70
C THR A 205 -11.17 -3.69 -18.41
#